data_9f38236ffed035f07ed5b51dc5612456
#
_entry.id   9f38236ffed035f07ed5b51dc5612456
#
_cell.length_a   1.000
_cell.length_b   1.000
_cell.length_c   1.000
_cell.angle_alpha   90.00
_cell.angle_beta   90.00
_cell.angle_gamma   90.00
#
_symmetry.space_group_name_H-M   'P 1'
#
loop_
_entity.id
_entity.type
_entity.pdbx_description
1 polymer ?
#
loop_
_entity_poly.entity_id
_entity_poly.type
_entity_poly.pdbx_seq_one_letter_code
_entity_poly.pdbx_strand_id
1 'polypeptide(L)'
;MPDELQSIPGVGPSIAEDLRELGIRRVADLKGRDPERLYARSNAKRGVVQDRCLLYVFRCAVYFASTKRPKPARLKWWVWKDPPDLRTRRTRRARRT
;
A
#
# COMPACT_ATOMS: atom_id res chain seq x y z
N MET A 1 23.33 -6.63 -0.63
CA MET A 1 22.24 -7.55 -0.98
C MET A 1 21.04 -6.77 -1.51
N PRO A 2 20.44 -7.22 -2.60
CA PRO A 2 19.23 -6.55 -3.05
C PRO A 2 18.12 -6.70 -2.02
N ASP A 3 17.39 -5.64 -1.84
CA ASP A 3 16.25 -5.64 -0.94
C ASP A 3 15.07 -6.30 -1.64
N GLU A 4 14.61 -7.43 -1.12
CA GLU A 4 13.51 -8.16 -1.72
C GLU A 4 12.27 -7.28 -1.89
N LEU A 5 12.02 -6.38 -0.94
CA LEU A 5 10.86 -5.50 -1.02
C LEU A 5 10.92 -4.56 -2.22
N GLN A 6 12.11 -4.22 -2.68
CA GLN A 6 12.25 -3.34 -3.83
C GLN A 6 11.98 -4.06 -5.15
N SER A 7 11.80 -5.37 -5.13
CA SER A 7 11.36 -6.10 -6.31
C SER A 7 9.88 -5.85 -6.59
N ILE A 8 9.16 -5.32 -5.62
CA ILE A 8 7.73 -5.01 -5.79
C ILE A 8 7.61 -3.75 -6.64
N PRO A 9 6.82 -3.78 -7.71
CA PRO A 9 6.65 -2.59 -8.55
C PRO A 9 6.15 -1.40 -7.73
N GLY A 10 6.80 -0.26 -7.89
CA GLY A 10 6.45 0.95 -7.20
C GLY A 10 7.10 1.12 -5.83
N VAL A 11 7.82 0.12 -5.33
CA VAL A 11 8.47 0.19 -4.03
C VAL A 11 9.94 0.52 -4.22
N GLY A 12 10.32 1.73 -3.83
CA GLY A 12 11.71 2.17 -3.79
C GLY A 12 12.29 2.00 -2.38
N PRO A 13 13.51 2.51 -2.16
CA PRO A 13 14.17 2.35 -0.86
C PRO A 13 13.38 2.93 0.30
N SER A 14 12.75 4.06 0.09
CA SER A 14 12.00 4.75 1.15
C SER A 14 10.77 3.94 1.57
N ILE A 15 10.01 3.46 0.60
CA ILE A 15 8.80 2.69 0.91
C ILE A 15 9.18 1.32 1.47
N ALA A 16 10.26 0.73 0.98
CA ALA A 16 10.74 -0.52 1.54
C ALA A 16 11.07 -0.36 3.02
N GLU A 17 11.67 0.76 3.40
CA GLU A 17 11.96 1.03 4.79
C GLU A 17 10.69 1.20 5.60
N ASP A 18 9.70 1.91 5.05
CA ASP A 18 8.40 2.05 5.71
C ASP A 18 7.79 0.68 6.01
N LEU A 19 7.86 -0.23 5.05
CA LEU A 19 7.35 -1.57 5.23
C LEU A 19 8.11 -2.33 6.33
N ARG A 20 9.43 -2.18 6.36
CA ARG A 20 10.23 -2.83 7.40
C ARG A 20 9.87 -2.33 8.78
N GLU A 21 9.55 -1.05 8.90
CA GLU A 21 9.11 -0.47 10.17
C GLU A 21 7.79 -1.08 10.63
N LEU A 22 7.01 -1.60 9.70
CA LEU A 22 5.73 -2.25 10.02
C LEU A 22 5.88 -3.76 10.24
N GLY A 23 7.12 -4.26 10.23
CA GLY A 23 7.38 -5.68 10.41
C GLY A 23 7.37 -6.49 9.13
N ILE A 24 7.27 -5.83 7.99
CA ILE A 24 7.27 -6.50 6.69
C ILE A 24 8.71 -6.54 6.19
N ARG A 25 9.29 -7.72 6.13
CA ARG A 25 10.68 -7.89 5.69
C ARG A 25 10.82 -8.61 4.37
N ARG A 26 9.81 -9.38 4.00
CA ARG A 26 9.80 -10.13 2.75
C ARG A 26 8.49 -9.90 2.02
N VAL A 27 8.50 -10.17 0.72
CA VAL A 27 7.29 -10.10 -0.07
C VAL A 27 6.21 -11.00 0.53
N ALA A 28 6.59 -12.20 0.98
CA ALA A 28 5.63 -13.14 1.57
C ALA A 28 4.91 -12.57 2.78
N ASP A 29 5.53 -11.65 3.50
CA ASP A 29 4.92 -11.05 4.69
C ASP A 29 3.74 -10.15 4.32
N LEU A 30 3.65 -9.71 3.07
CA LEU A 30 2.54 -8.90 2.59
C LEU A 30 1.33 -9.71 2.17
N LYS A 31 1.52 -11.02 1.98
CA LYS A 31 0.45 -11.87 1.47
C LYS A 31 -0.75 -11.83 2.40
N GLY A 32 -1.91 -11.48 1.86
CA GLY A 32 -3.14 -11.43 2.63
C GLY A 32 -3.26 -10.27 3.59
N ARG A 33 -2.33 -9.32 3.58
CA ARG A 33 -2.41 -8.15 4.46
C ARG A 33 -3.43 -7.15 3.94
N ASP A 34 -3.97 -6.36 4.88
CA ASP A 34 -4.88 -5.28 4.55
C ASP A 34 -4.07 -4.01 4.29
N PRO A 35 -4.02 -3.51 3.05
CA PRO A 35 -3.22 -2.32 2.75
C PRO A 35 -3.70 -1.08 3.50
N GLU A 36 -4.99 -0.98 3.79
CA GLU A 36 -5.50 0.16 4.55
C GLU A 36 -4.95 0.18 5.98
N ARG A 37 -4.83 -0.99 6.59
CA ARG A 37 -4.25 -1.11 7.92
C ARG A 37 -2.77 -0.78 7.92
N LEU A 38 -2.06 -1.23 6.89
CA LEU A 38 -0.64 -0.90 6.76
C LEU A 38 -0.45 0.60 6.63
N TYR A 39 -1.29 1.25 5.84
CA TYR A 39 -1.24 2.69 5.66
C TYR A 39 -1.53 3.41 6.98
N ALA A 40 -2.56 2.99 7.70
CA ALA A 40 -2.92 3.60 8.99
C ALA A 40 -1.80 3.45 10.01
N ARG A 41 -1.18 2.28 10.06
CA ARG A 41 -0.07 2.04 10.99
C ARG A 41 1.15 2.88 10.63
N SER A 42 1.42 3.03 9.35
CA SER A 42 2.54 3.87 8.90
C SER A 42 2.30 5.33 9.27
N ASN A 43 1.07 5.80 9.08
CA ASN A 43 0.69 7.16 9.48
C ASN A 43 0.89 7.37 10.98
N ALA A 44 0.47 6.38 11.78
CA ALA A 44 0.62 6.47 13.23
C ALA A 44 2.08 6.53 13.65
N LYS A 45 2.94 5.75 13.01
CA LYS A 45 4.36 5.76 13.31
C LYS A 45 5.02 7.07 12.95
N ARG A 46 4.58 7.71 11.88
CA ARG A 46 5.13 8.98 11.43
C ARG A 46 4.50 10.17 12.12
N GLY A 47 3.36 9.97 12.79
CA GLY A 47 2.64 11.03 13.46
C GLY A 47 1.96 12.02 12.52
N VAL A 48 1.79 11.66 11.25
CA VAL A 48 1.12 12.49 10.26
C VAL A 48 0.36 11.62 9.29
N VAL A 49 -0.64 12.21 8.63
CA VAL A 49 -1.35 11.51 7.55
C VAL A 49 -0.55 11.70 6.27
N GLN A 50 0.01 10.63 5.78
CA GLN A 50 0.85 10.67 4.58
C GLN A 50 -0.01 10.72 3.32
N ASP A 51 0.64 11.01 2.19
CA ASP A 51 -0.03 11.06 0.90
C ASP A 51 -0.70 9.71 0.61
N ARG A 52 -1.91 9.76 0.06
CA ARG A 52 -2.63 8.54 -0.28
C ARG A 52 -1.93 7.70 -1.35
N CYS A 53 -0.99 8.28 -2.08
CA CYS A 53 -0.18 7.50 -3.01
C CYS A 53 0.51 6.33 -2.31
N LEU A 54 0.89 6.50 -1.05
CA LEU A 54 1.48 5.44 -0.27
C LEU A 54 0.51 4.28 -0.10
N LEU A 55 -0.77 4.58 0.17
CA LEU A 55 -1.80 3.55 0.26
C LEU A 55 -1.94 2.79 -1.07
N TYR A 56 -1.91 3.53 -2.17
CA TYR A 56 -2.04 2.91 -3.50
C TYR A 56 -0.87 1.97 -3.77
N VAL A 57 0.33 2.38 -3.38
CA VAL A 57 1.50 1.50 -3.50
C VAL A 57 1.34 0.27 -2.62
N PHE A 58 0.81 0.43 -1.40
CA PHE A 58 0.56 -0.71 -0.52
C PHE A 58 -0.47 -1.67 -1.12
N ARG A 59 -1.53 -1.13 -1.75
CA ARG A 59 -2.52 -1.97 -2.43
C ARG A 59 -1.86 -2.80 -3.54
N CYS A 60 -1.04 -2.15 -4.33
CA CYS A 60 -0.30 -2.81 -5.41
C CYS A 60 0.64 -3.87 -4.85
N ALA A 61 1.34 -3.55 -3.76
CA ALA A 61 2.28 -4.46 -3.13
C ALA A 61 1.59 -5.72 -2.59
N VAL A 62 0.45 -5.54 -1.91
CA VAL A 62 -0.30 -6.69 -1.39
C VAL A 62 -0.83 -7.55 -2.53
N TYR A 63 -1.30 -6.92 -3.60
CA TYR A 63 -1.74 -7.66 -4.78
C TYR A 63 -0.60 -8.48 -5.36
N PHE A 64 0.56 -7.87 -5.53
CA PHE A 64 1.74 -8.55 -6.05
C PHE A 64 2.11 -9.77 -5.20
N ALA A 65 2.10 -9.59 -3.88
CA ALA A 65 2.47 -10.64 -2.95
C ALA A 65 1.44 -11.76 -2.87
N SER A 66 0.16 -11.41 -3.05
CA SER A 66 -0.95 -12.34 -2.86
C SER A 66 -1.36 -13.08 -4.13
N THR A 67 -0.81 -12.70 -5.26
CA THR A 67 -1.21 -13.24 -6.57
C THR A 67 -0.07 -14.05 -7.17
N LYS A 68 -0.34 -15.30 -7.51
CA LYS A 68 0.66 -16.19 -8.10
C LYS A 68 1.21 -15.65 -9.42
N ARG A 69 0.32 -15.14 -10.26
CA ARG A 69 0.70 -14.60 -11.57
C ARG A 69 0.11 -13.20 -11.71
N PRO A 70 0.76 -12.20 -11.12
CA PRO A 70 0.23 -10.84 -11.18
C PRO A 70 0.12 -10.35 -12.60
N LYS A 71 -0.99 -9.68 -12.92
CA LYS A 71 -1.17 -9.09 -14.25
C LYS A 71 -0.34 -7.81 -14.34
N PRO A 72 0.46 -7.66 -15.40
CA PRO A 72 1.30 -6.46 -15.53
C PRO A 72 0.52 -5.16 -15.45
N ALA A 73 -0.70 -5.13 -15.99
CA ALA A 73 -1.52 -3.92 -15.94
C ALA A 73 -1.89 -3.53 -14.52
N ARG A 74 -1.88 -4.47 -13.59
CA ARG A 74 -2.20 -4.20 -12.18
C ARG A 74 -0.97 -3.97 -11.31
N LEU A 75 0.21 -4.00 -11.89
CA LEU A 75 1.45 -3.75 -11.17
C LEU A 75 1.85 -2.28 -11.20
N LYS A 76 0.98 -1.44 -11.70
CA LYS A 76 1.18 0.01 -11.69
C LYS A 76 0.41 0.56 -10.50
N TRP A 77 1.11 1.19 -9.56
CA TRP A 77 0.47 1.62 -8.31
C TRP A 77 -0.70 2.57 -8.53
N TRP A 78 -0.66 3.36 -9.60
CA TRP A 78 -1.71 4.36 -9.84
C TRP A 78 -3.04 3.77 -10.29
N VAL A 79 -3.07 2.50 -10.72
CA VAL A 79 -4.35 1.86 -11.04
C VAL A 79 -5.12 1.49 -9.77
N TRP A 80 -4.48 1.60 -8.61
CA TRP A 80 -5.09 1.29 -7.33
C TRP A 80 -5.63 2.50 -6.60
N LYS A 81 -5.70 3.64 -7.29
CA LYS A 81 -6.30 4.85 -6.74
C LYS A 81 -7.77 4.61 -6.38
N ASP A 82 -8.23 5.35 -5.36
CA ASP A 82 -9.64 5.33 -5.03
C ASP A 82 -10.45 5.84 -6.22
N PRO A 83 -11.55 5.14 -6.58
CA PRO A 83 -12.46 5.67 -7.60
C PRO A 83 -13.06 6.98 -7.11
N PRO A 84 -13.35 7.94 -8.01
CA PRO A 84 -13.96 9.21 -7.59
C PRO A 84 -15.25 9.02 -6.79
N ASP A 85 -16.07 8.07 -7.18
CA ASP A 85 -17.31 7.78 -6.46
C ASP A 85 -17.06 7.35 -5.03
N LEU A 86 -16.07 6.49 -4.84
CA LEU A 86 -15.73 5.99 -3.52
C LEU A 86 -15.21 7.11 -2.64
N ARG A 87 -14.40 8.02 -3.18
CA ARG A 87 -13.88 9.14 -2.41
C ARG A 87 -15.01 10.06 -1.97
N THR A 88 -15.95 10.32 -2.85
CA THR A 88 -17.12 11.15 -2.54
C THR A 88 -17.92 10.52 -1.41
N ARG A 89 -18.15 9.22 -1.48
CA ARG A 89 -18.88 8.51 -0.42
C ARG A 89 -18.17 8.59 0.91
N ARG A 90 -16.87 8.43 0.91
CA ARG A 90 -16.08 8.52 2.13
C ARG A 90 -16.24 9.88 2.78
N THR A 91 -16.14 10.92 1.97
CA THR A 91 -16.29 12.29 2.47
C THR A 91 -17.64 12.47 3.13
N ARG A 92 -18.69 11.95 2.53
CA ARG A 92 -20.02 12.06 3.10
C ARG A 92 -20.15 11.32 4.41
N ARG A 93 -19.58 10.13 4.47
CA ARG A 93 -19.61 9.35 5.71
C ARG A 93 -18.88 10.05 6.83
N ALA A 94 -17.75 10.62 6.52
CA ALA A 94 -16.98 11.34 7.52
C ALA A 94 -17.79 12.48 8.10
N ARG A 95 -18.57 13.17 7.27
CA ARG A 95 -19.37 14.29 7.75
C ARG A 95 -20.53 13.85 8.63
N ARG A 96 -21.05 12.67 8.40
CA ARG A 96 -22.15 12.17 9.22
C ARG A 96 -21.71 11.72 10.58
N THR A 97 -20.49 11.27 10.65
CA THR A 97 -19.94 10.80 11.90
C THR A 97 -19.22 11.90 12.61
#